data_25f6e2d3e41393cc86f6b5aff658a1d3
#
_entry.id   25f6e2d3e41393cc86f6b5aff658a1d3
#
_cell.length_a   1.000
_cell.length_b   1.000
_cell.length_c   1.000
_cell.angle_alpha   90.00
_cell.angle_beta   90.00
_cell.angle_gamma   90.00
#
_symmetry.space_group_name_H-M   'P 1'
#
loop_
_entity.id
_entity.type
_entity.pdbx_description
1 polymer ?
#
loop_
_entity_poly.entity_id
_entity_poly.type
_entity_poly.pdbx_seq_one_letter_code
_entity_poly.pdbx_strand_id
1 'polypeptide(L)'
;VSTPYHPALHRFAVFTAFSTFLLVIAGGLVTSTGSSLSVPDWPLSFGQVFPKMEGGVLYEHGHRMIAATVGLLVSVLMAWLLKAESRRWVRRLGVAAFLAVVAQGVLGGITVLFKLPLLVSMGHACLGQAFFCMVVTLALATSREWTETAVAHRREARVPGLRTMGTVTTGFIFLQLILGALVRHTGAGLSIPDFPLAFGRLVPPVLVGPILIAYLHRLGALVVTFYVIWLAARIFRSHRDEPGLARPALALVLLLLVQIALGGATVLMQLAVLPATAHVVTGALILATSLLITLRSFRLLGRSGGAVAHTAEPASSRDTRAGMAVS
;
A
#
# COMPACT_ATOMS: atom_id res chain seq x y z
N VAL A 1 -26.78 4.34 9.16
CA VAL A 1 -27.45 4.19 7.85
C VAL A 1 -26.57 3.28 7.00
N SER A 2 -27.07 2.06 6.69
CA SER A 2 -26.39 1.14 5.76
C SER A 2 -26.42 1.75 4.36
N THR A 3 -25.27 1.84 3.72
CA THR A 3 -25.20 2.27 2.32
C THR A 3 -25.55 1.07 1.46
N PRO A 4 -26.51 1.16 0.50
CA PRO A 4 -26.80 0.04 -0.37
C PRO A 4 -25.56 -0.34 -1.21
N TYR A 5 -25.37 -1.63 -1.41
CA TYR A 5 -24.31 -2.13 -2.28
C TYR A 5 -24.60 -1.82 -3.75
N HIS A 6 -23.67 -1.20 -4.44
CA HIS A 6 -23.73 -0.89 -5.86
C HIS A 6 -22.76 -1.76 -6.66
N PRO A 7 -23.19 -2.91 -7.23
CA PRO A 7 -22.30 -3.86 -7.91
C PRO A 7 -21.49 -3.24 -9.04
N ALA A 8 -22.12 -2.39 -9.86
CA ALA A 8 -21.46 -1.74 -10.98
C ALA A 8 -20.35 -0.77 -10.53
N LEU A 9 -20.60 0.04 -9.49
CA LEU A 9 -19.62 0.95 -8.91
C LEU A 9 -18.43 0.15 -8.33
N HIS A 10 -18.70 -0.94 -7.61
CA HIS A 10 -17.65 -1.79 -7.07
C HIS A 10 -16.78 -2.42 -8.17
N ARG A 11 -17.42 -3.01 -9.22
CA ARG A 11 -16.69 -3.58 -10.35
C ARG A 11 -15.82 -2.54 -11.05
N PHE A 12 -16.34 -1.33 -11.21
CA PHE A 12 -15.58 -0.23 -11.80
C PHE A 12 -14.40 0.21 -10.91
N ALA A 13 -14.59 0.29 -9.59
CA ALA A 13 -13.49 0.58 -8.65
C ALA A 13 -12.41 -0.51 -8.67
N VAL A 14 -12.79 -1.79 -8.76
CA VAL A 14 -11.84 -2.92 -8.91
C VAL A 14 -11.09 -2.83 -10.24
N PHE A 15 -11.79 -2.54 -11.34
CA PHE A 15 -11.16 -2.35 -12.65
C PHE A 15 -10.17 -1.18 -12.64
N THR A 16 -10.54 -0.06 -12.00
CA THR A 16 -9.64 1.09 -11.83
C THR A 16 -8.41 0.72 -11.00
N ALA A 17 -8.57 -0.06 -9.91
CA ALA A 17 -7.45 -0.53 -9.11
C ALA A 17 -6.52 -1.47 -9.90
N PHE A 18 -7.07 -2.37 -10.69
CA PHE A 18 -6.29 -3.24 -11.58
C PHE A 18 -5.54 -2.44 -12.64
N SER A 19 -6.19 -1.46 -13.30
CA SER A 19 -5.55 -0.57 -14.28
C SER A 19 -4.44 0.26 -13.64
N THR A 20 -4.63 0.71 -12.38
CA THR A 20 -3.59 1.40 -11.62
C THR A 20 -2.40 0.47 -11.31
N PHE A 21 -2.66 -0.80 -11.03
CA PHE A 21 -1.59 -1.80 -10.85
C PHE A 21 -0.78 -1.99 -12.14
N LEU A 22 -1.44 -2.07 -13.31
CA LEU A 22 -0.75 -2.12 -14.61
C LEU A 22 0.11 -0.86 -14.84
N LEU A 23 -0.37 0.32 -14.39
CA LEU A 23 0.40 1.55 -14.44
C LEU A 23 1.67 1.48 -13.58
N VAL A 24 1.60 0.85 -12.40
CA VAL A 24 2.80 0.62 -11.56
C VAL A 24 3.80 -0.29 -12.27
N ILE A 25 3.35 -1.34 -12.95
CA ILE A 25 4.20 -2.21 -13.77
C ILE A 25 4.87 -1.40 -14.88
N ALA A 26 4.10 -0.63 -15.64
CA ALA A 26 4.61 0.19 -16.73
C ALA A 26 5.67 1.21 -16.23
N GLY A 27 5.42 1.90 -15.12
CA GLY A 27 6.39 2.81 -14.50
C GLY A 27 7.66 2.12 -14.02
N GLY A 28 7.54 0.89 -13.49
CA GLY A 28 8.67 0.03 -13.16
C GLY A 28 9.53 -0.31 -14.38
N LEU A 29 8.89 -0.65 -15.51
CA LEU A 29 9.56 -0.93 -16.78
C LEU A 29 10.29 0.29 -17.33
N VAL A 30 9.66 1.47 -17.35
CA VAL A 30 10.32 2.73 -17.81
C VAL A 30 11.66 2.93 -17.11
N THR A 31 11.68 2.76 -15.78
CA THR A 31 12.92 2.96 -15.02
C THR A 31 13.91 1.81 -15.21
N SER A 32 13.44 0.54 -15.23
CA SER A 32 14.33 -0.64 -15.36
C SER A 32 14.96 -0.78 -16.74
N THR A 33 14.32 -0.25 -17.78
CA THR A 33 14.87 -0.21 -19.14
C THR A 33 15.71 1.04 -19.43
N GLY A 34 15.86 1.94 -18.45
CA GLY A 34 16.57 3.21 -18.67
C GLY A 34 15.83 4.18 -19.59
N SER A 35 14.53 4.01 -19.79
CA SER A 35 13.74 4.75 -20.79
C SER A 35 13.13 6.06 -20.28
N SER A 36 13.48 6.50 -19.06
CA SER A 36 12.82 7.63 -18.36
C SER A 36 13.01 9.01 -19.03
N LEU A 37 13.91 9.14 -20.02
CA LEU A 37 14.17 10.35 -20.80
C LEU A 37 14.23 10.04 -22.31
N SER A 38 13.52 9.00 -22.76
CA SER A 38 13.44 8.64 -24.19
C SER A 38 12.58 9.63 -24.98
N VAL A 39 11.73 10.39 -24.29
CA VAL A 39 10.86 11.43 -24.83
C VAL A 39 11.18 12.75 -24.13
N PRO A 40 11.70 13.77 -24.83
CA PRO A 40 12.22 14.97 -24.20
C PRO A 40 11.17 16.00 -23.80
N ASP A 41 9.96 15.91 -24.34
CA ASP A 41 8.86 16.86 -24.18
C ASP A 41 7.69 16.29 -23.36
N TRP A 42 6.83 17.16 -22.86
CA TRP A 42 5.63 16.86 -22.11
C TRP A 42 4.61 18.01 -22.28
N PRO A 43 3.29 17.75 -22.42
CA PRO A 43 2.59 16.46 -22.33
C PRO A 43 2.65 15.59 -23.60
N LEU A 44 3.04 16.15 -24.73
CA LEU A 44 3.20 15.44 -26.01
C LEU A 44 4.48 14.58 -26.01
N SER A 45 4.71 13.87 -27.12
CA SER A 45 5.90 13.10 -27.38
C SER A 45 6.43 13.44 -28.77
N PHE A 46 7.55 14.15 -28.83
CA PHE A 46 8.08 14.76 -30.07
C PHE A 46 7.05 15.63 -30.79
N GLY A 47 6.27 16.40 -30.02
CA GLY A 47 5.17 17.23 -30.52
C GLY A 47 3.95 16.45 -31.02
N GLN A 48 3.90 15.13 -30.85
CA GLN A 48 2.85 14.24 -31.36
C GLN A 48 2.08 13.56 -30.22
N VAL A 49 0.80 13.25 -30.49
CA VAL A 49 -0.03 12.42 -29.60
C VAL A 49 0.31 10.94 -29.74
N PHE A 50 0.64 10.50 -30.95
CA PHE A 50 1.00 9.12 -31.28
C PHE A 50 2.35 9.09 -31.99
N PRO A 51 3.48 9.11 -31.25
CA PRO A 51 4.81 9.01 -31.82
C PRO A 51 5.10 7.57 -32.30
N LYS A 52 6.20 7.37 -33.02
CA LYS A 52 6.69 6.05 -33.39
C LYS A 52 7.08 5.27 -32.13
N MET A 53 6.44 4.15 -31.88
CA MET A 53 6.57 3.32 -30.66
C MET A 53 7.75 2.35 -30.78
N GLU A 54 8.99 2.86 -30.73
CA GLU A 54 10.20 2.05 -30.83
C GLU A 54 11.16 2.30 -29.66
N GLY A 55 11.92 1.29 -29.28
CA GLY A 55 12.92 1.39 -28.23
C GLY A 55 12.37 1.93 -26.92
N GLY A 56 13.06 2.92 -26.32
CA GLY A 56 12.64 3.54 -25.06
C GLY A 56 11.33 4.31 -25.12
N VAL A 57 10.96 4.81 -26.32
CA VAL A 57 9.68 5.52 -26.53
C VAL A 57 8.49 4.59 -26.24
N LEU A 58 8.59 3.32 -26.61
CA LEU A 58 7.55 2.32 -26.32
C LEU A 58 7.23 2.26 -24.82
N TYR A 59 8.25 2.26 -23.98
CA TYR A 59 8.08 2.19 -22.52
C TYR A 59 7.59 3.51 -21.94
N GLU A 60 8.24 4.62 -22.26
CA GLU A 60 7.92 5.92 -21.67
C GLU A 60 6.57 6.45 -22.17
N HIS A 61 6.34 6.49 -23.48
CA HIS A 61 5.07 6.94 -24.03
C HIS A 61 3.92 5.96 -23.70
N GLY A 62 4.18 4.65 -23.74
CA GLY A 62 3.22 3.63 -23.29
C GLY A 62 2.79 3.83 -21.84
N HIS A 63 3.71 4.14 -20.94
CA HIS A 63 3.40 4.52 -19.56
C HIS A 63 2.51 5.76 -19.48
N ARG A 64 2.80 6.80 -20.27
CA ARG A 64 1.98 8.04 -20.35
C ARG A 64 0.56 7.75 -20.83
N MET A 65 0.38 6.89 -21.82
CA MET A 65 -0.96 6.50 -22.31
C MET A 65 -1.76 5.73 -21.24
N ILE A 66 -1.13 4.77 -20.57
CA ILE A 66 -1.77 4.06 -19.45
C ILE A 66 -2.10 5.04 -18.32
N ALA A 67 -1.22 6.00 -18.02
CA ALA A 67 -1.45 7.02 -16.99
C ALA A 67 -2.65 7.92 -17.35
N ALA A 68 -2.78 8.36 -18.59
CA ALA A 68 -3.92 9.13 -19.07
C ALA A 68 -5.23 8.33 -18.96
N THR A 69 -5.21 7.03 -19.31
CA THR A 69 -6.35 6.13 -19.16
C THR A 69 -6.75 5.98 -17.69
N VAL A 70 -5.79 5.75 -16.79
CA VAL A 70 -6.05 5.66 -15.34
C VAL A 70 -6.58 6.99 -14.81
N GLY A 71 -6.04 8.12 -15.27
CA GLY A 71 -6.56 9.46 -14.92
C GLY A 71 -8.03 9.62 -15.29
N LEU A 72 -8.42 9.19 -16.48
CA LEU A 72 -9.82 9.19 -16.92
C LEU A 72 -10.70 8.26 -16.06
N LEU A 73 -10.23 7.02 -15.80
CA LEU A 73 -10.98 6.07 -14.95
C LEU A 73 -11.19 6.61 -13.54
N VAL A 74 -10.19 7.25 -12.93
CA VAL A 74 -10.30 7.85 -11.61
C VAL A 74 -11.24 9.05 -11.61
N SER A 75 -11.25 9.85 -12.67
CA SER A 75 -12.18 10.98 -12.83
C SER A 75 -13.64 10.50 -12.87
N VAL A 76 -13.91 9.44 -13.65
CA VAL A 76 -15.24 8.81 -13.72
C VAL A 76 -15.61 8.20 -12.39
N LEU A 77 -14.66 7.48 -11.72
CA LEU A 77 -14.89 6.88 -10.40
C LEU A 77 -15.24 7.96 -9.36
N MET A 78 -14.49 9.05 -9.31
CA MET A 78 -14.77 10.18 -8.42
C MET A 78 -16.17 10.75 -8.66
N ALA A 79 -16.53 11.06 -9.92
CA ALA A 79 -17.83 11.61 -10.26
C ALA A 79 -18.97 10.64 -9.87
N TRP A 80 -18.78 9.35 -10.07
CA TRP A 80 -19.75 8.33 -9.68
C TRP A 80 -19.89 8.23 -8.15
N LEU A 81 -18.78 8.22 -7.40
CA LEU A 81 -18.78 8.22 -5.93
C LEU A 81 -19.49 9.47 -5.38
N LEU A 82 -19.29 10.65 -5.97
CA LEU A 82 -19.95 11.87 -5.54
C LEU A 82 -21.48 11.80 -5.69
N LYS A 83 -21.98 11.08 -6.68
CA LYS A 83 -23.42 10.92 -6.96
C LYS A 83 -24.07 9.77 -6.18
N ALA A 84 -23.38 8.60 -6.10
CA ALA A 84 -24.00 7.36 -5.63
C ALA A 84 -23.61 6.97 -4.20
N GLU A 85 -22.54 7.55 -3.63
CA GLU A 85 -22.02 7.15 -2.31
C GLU A 85 -22.50 8.12 -1.22
N SER A 86 -23.09 7.59 -0.14
CA SER A 86 -23.58 8.40 0.98
C SER A 86 -22.50 8.72 2.02
N ARG A 87 -21.49 7.85 2.16
CA ARG A 87 -20.43 7.99 3.17
C ARG A 87 -19.45 9.11 2.78
N ARG A 88 -19.41 10.16 3.58
CA ARG A 88 -18.58 11.36 3.32
C ARG A 88 -17.08 11.02 3.18
N TRP A 89 -16.57 10.06 3.95
CA TRP A 89 -15.15 9.72 3.90
C TRP A 89 -14.77 9.02 2.57
N VAL A 90 -15.65 8.18 2.00
CA VAL A 90 -15.41 7.51 0.71
C VAL A 90 -15.42 8.54 -0.43
N ARG A 91 -16.36 9.48 -0.41
CA ARG A 91 -16.42 10.59 -1.36
C ARG A 91 -15.17 11.46 -1.31
N ARG A 92 -14.71 11.81 -0.08
CA ARG A 92 -13.46 12.57 0.13
C ARG A 92 -12.24 11.80 -0.36
N LEU A 93 -12.19 10.48 -0.14
CA LEU A 93 -11.11 9.63 -0.65
C LEU A 93 -11.12 9.58 -2.18
N GLY A 94 -12.30 9.54 -2.83
CA GLY A 94 -12.43 9.65 -4.29
C GLY A 94 -11.86 10.95 -4.83
N VAL A 95 -12.18 12.08 -4.19
CA VAL A 95 -11.61 13.39 -4.53
C VAL A 95 -10.09 13.42 -4.30
N ALA A 96 -9.61 12.89 -3.18
CA ALA A 96 -8.17 12.80 -2.88
C ALA A 96 -7.43 11.95 -3.92
N ALA A 97 -8.00 10.82 -4.36
CA ALA A 97 -7.42 9.99 -5.41
C ALA A 97 -7.35 10.73 -6.76
N PHE A 98 -8.39 11.51 -7.10
CA PHE A 98 -8.37 12.36 -8.29
C PHE A 98 -7.29 13.44 -8.20
N LEU A 99 -7.18 14.15 -7.09
CA LEU A 99 -6.13 15.16 -6.90
C LEU A 99 -4.74 14.52 -6.93
N ALA A 100 -4.59 13.32 -6.37
CA ALA A 100 -3.33 12.58 -6.40
C ALA A 100 -2.93 12.17 -7.82
N VAL A 101 -3.85 11.71 -8.69
CA VAL A 101 -3.52 11.36 -10.07
C VAL A 101 -3.19 12.59 -10.91
N VAL A 102 -3.82 13.73 -10.65
CA VAL A 102 -3.45 15.01 -11.29
C VAL A 102 -2.03 15.42 -10.87
N ALA A 103 -1.74 15.38 -9.57
CA ALA A 103 -0.40 15.66 -9.05
C ALA A 103 0.65 14.71 -9.62
N GLN A 104 0.31 13.42 -9.82
CA GLN A 104 1.18 12.44 -10.49
C GLN A 104 1.49 12.82 -11.92
N GLY A 105 0.51 13.26 -12.70
CA GLY A 105 0.74 13.75 -14.06
C GLY A 105 1.71 14.94 -14.08
N VAL A 106 1.49 15.93 -13.21
CA VAL A 106 2.36 17.11 -13.09
C VAL A 106 3.77 16.72 -12.66
N LEU A 107 3.93 15.89 -11.61
CA LEU A 107 5.25 15.41 -11.18
C LEU A 107 5.93 14.61 -12.28
N GLY A 108 5.20 13.75 -13.00
CA GLY A 108 5.73 13.02 -14.17
C GLY A 108 6.26 13.96 -15.26
N GLY A 109 5.53 15.04 -15.57
CA GLY A 109 5.99 16.09 -16.48
C GLY A 109 7.27 16.78 -15.99
N ILE A 110 7.31 17.15 -14.71
CA ILE A 110 8.48 17.79 -14.08
C ILE A 110 9.70 16.86 -14.12
N THR A 111 9.52 15.55 -13.89
CA THR A 111 10.65 14.59 -13.97
C THR A 111 11.30 14.59 -15.35
N VAL A 112 10.53 14.72 -16.41
CA VAL A 112 11.05 14.76 -17.79
C VAL A 112 11.69 16.12 -18.09
N LEU A 113 10.95 17.21 -17.89
CA LEU A 113 11.39 18.56 -18.26
C LEU A 113 12.66 19.00 -17.51
N PHE A 114 12.84 18.56 -16.26
CA PHE A 114 14.00 18.88 -15.42
C PHE A 114 15.02 17.74 -15.31
N LYS A 115 14.96 16.74 -16.21
CA LYS A 115 15.94 15.64 -16.33
C LYS A 115 16.13 14.85 -15.02
N LEU A 116 15.04 14.36 -14.46
CA LEU A 116 14.97 13.47 -13.30
C LEU A 116 15.54 14.05 -11.98
N PRO A 117 15.07 15.22 -11.50
CA PRO A 117 15.52 15.71 -10.20
C PRO A 117 15.20 14.68 -9.12
N LEU A 118 16.17 14.36 -8.25
CA LEU A 118 16.08 13.26 -7.28
C LEU A 118 14.79 13.32 -6.43
N LEU A 119 14.53 14.46 -5.78
CA LEU A 119 13.38 14.60 -4.88
C LEU A 119 12.04 14.53 -5.63
N VAL A 120 11.98 15.06 -6.86
CA VAL A 120 10.75 15.00 -7.67
C VAL A 120 10.49 13.57 -8.15
N SER A 121 11.52 12.87 -8.61
CA SER A 121 11.42 11.47 -9.06
C SER A 121 11.03 10.54 -7.90
N MET A 122 11.62 10.73 -6.72
CA MET A 122 11.23 10.01 -5.51
C MET A 122 9.78 10.35 -5.10
N GLY A 123 9.41 11.64 -5.13
CA GLY A 123 8.06 12.11 -4.81
C GLY A 123 7.02 11.49 -5.75
N HIS A 124 7.30 11.45 -7.06
CA HIS A 124 6.46 10.78 -8.05
C HIS A 124 6.30 9.29 -7.73
N ALA A 125 7.40 8.58 -7.47
CA ALA A 125 7.35 7.15 -7.12
C ALA A 125 6.55 6.89 -5.82
N CYS A 126 6.79 7.66 -4.75
CA CYS A 126 6.12 7.49 -3.45
C CYS A 126 4.62 7.86 -3.52
N LEU A 127 4.29 8.97 -4.19
CA LEU A 127 2.90 9.37 -4.39
C LEU A 127 2.14 8.34 -5.24
N GLY A 128 2.82 7.69 -6.22
CA GLY A 128 2.26 6.59 -7.01
C GLY A 128 1.82 5.41 -6.15
N GLN A 129 2.63 5.02 -5.16
CA GLN A 129 2.27 3.97 -4.20
C GLN A 129 1.11 4.39 -3.30
N ALA A 130 1.11 5.63 -2.81
CA ALA A 130 0.02 6.17 -2.01
C ALA A 130 -1.29 6.25 -2.83
N PHE A 131 -1.22 6.69 -4.07
CA PHE A 131 -2.35 6.71 -5.00
C PHE A 131 -2.91 5.31 -5.26
N PHE A 132 -2.06 4.32 -5.51
CA PHE A 132 -2.48 2.93 -5.65
C PHE A 132 -3.21 2.43 -4.38
N CYS A 133 -2.70 2.74 -3.19
CA CYS A 133 -3.36 2.45 -1.91
C CYS A 133 -4.74 3.12 -1.79
N MET A 134 -4.90 4.37 -2.25
CA MET A 134 -6.20 5.05 -2.24
C MET A 134 -7.21 4.33 -3.13
N VAL A 135 -6.83 3.94 -4.34
CA VAL A 135 -7.72 3.24 -5.28
C VAL A 135 -8.08 1.84 -4.78
N VAL A 136 -7.12 1.08 -4.22
CA VAL A 136 -7.37 -0.21 -3.55
C VAL A 136 -8.34 -0.03 -2.36
N THR A 137 -8.19 1.04 -1.58
CA THR A 137 -9.11 1.36 -0.47
C THR A 137 -10.52 1.66 -0.99
N LEU A 138 -10.66 2.39 -2.11
CA LEU A 138 -11.97 2.64 -2.74
C LEU A 138 -12.61 1.34 -3.23
N ALA A 139 -11.83 0.44 -3.85
CA ALA A 139 -12.31 -0.86 -4.27
C ALA A 139 -12.80 -1.70 -3.07
N LEU A 140 -12.06 -1.72 -1.95
CA LEU A 140 -12.50 -2.38 -0.72
C LEU A 140 -13.74 -1.71 -0.12
N ALA A 141 -13.75 -0.38 -0.01
CA ALA A 141 -14.83 0.37 0.63
C ALA A 141 -16.17 0.25 -0.12
N THR A 142 -16.14 0.05 -1.43
CA THR A 142 -17.34 -0.18 -2.27
C THR A 142 -17.76 -1.65 -2.32
N SER A 143 -16.99 -2.59 -1.75
CA SER A 143 -17.30 -4.03 -1.79
C SER A 143 -18.53 -4.37 -0.96
N ARG A 144 -19.17 -5.49 -1.31
CA ARG A 144 -20.31 -6.05 -0.57
C ARG A 144 -19.95 -6.33 0.89
N GLU A 145 -18.76 -6.92 1.12
CA GLU A 145 -18.20 -7.16 2.46
C GLU A 145 -18.18 -5.87 3.29
N TRP A 146 -17.80 -4.74 2.68
CA TRP A 146 -17.68 -3.48 3.39
C TRP A 146 -19.01 -2.72 3.58
N THR A 147 -19.98 -2.91 2.70
CA THR A 147 -21.26 -2.18 2.74
C THR A 147 -22.34 -2.91 3.55
N GLU A 148 -22.46 -4.24 3.39
CA GLU A 148 -23.57 -5.01 3.94
C GLU A 148 -23.22 -5.79 5.21
N THR A 149 -21.95 -6.15 5.45
CA THR A 149 -21.59 -6.92 6.65
C THR A 149 -21.74 -6.06 7.90
N ALA A 150 -22.59 -6.50 8.83
CA ALA A 150 -22.72 -5.87 10.13
C ALA A 150 -21.36 -5.88 10.87
N VAL A 151 -21.01 -4.75 11.48
CA VAL A 151 -19.76 -4.60 12.19
C VAL A 151 -19.86 -5.32 13.54
N ALA A 152 -19.55 -6.62 13.54
CA ALA A 152 -19.36 -7.35 14.80
C ALA A 152 -17.99 -6.99 15.38
N HIS A 153 -17.97 -6.04 16.30
CA HIS A 153 -16.74 -5.69 17.02
C HIS A 153 -16.36 -6.81 17.99
N ARG A 154 -15.58 -7.79 17.53
CA ARG A 154 -14.89 -8.71 18.43
C ARG A 154 -13.89 -7.92 19.28
N ARG A 155 -14.04 -7.95 20.60
CA ARG A 155 -13.06 -7.33 21.50
C ARG A 155 -11.76 -8.12 21.44
N GLU A 156 -10.66 -7.44 21.21
CA GLU A 156 -9.32 -8.01 21.22
C GLU A 156 -8.68 -7.79 22.60
N ALA A 157 -8.45 -8.89 23.33
CA ALA A 157 -7.90 -8.82 24.71
C ALA A 157 -6.37 -8.63 24.73
N ARG A 158 -5.67 -8.92 23.63
CA ARG A 158 -4.21 -8.89 23.58
C ARG A 158 -3.67 -7.53 23.13
N VAL A 159 -2.60 -7.06 23.78
CA VAL A 159 -1.86 -5.83 23.45
C VAL A 159 -0.47 -6.22 22.91
N PRO A 160 0.01 -5.60 21.81
CA PRO A 160 -0.70 -4.65 20.95
C PRO A 160 -1.83 -5.32 20.15
N GLY A 161 -2.90 -4.57 19.91
CA GLY A 161 -4.03 -5.02 19.10
C GLY A 161 -3.65 -5.12 17.60
N LEU A 162 -4.39 -5.96 16.86
CA LEU A 162 -4.13 -6.22 15.45
C LEU A 162 -4.22 -4.93 14.59
N ARG A 163 -5.07 -3.97 14.96
CA ARG A 163 -5.14 -2.64 14.33
C ARG A 163 -3.79 -1.92 14.39
N THR A 164 -3.19 -1.86 15.57
CA THR A 164 -1.89 -1.21 15.78
C THR A 164 -0.79 -1.94 15.03
N MET A 165 -0.76 -3.29 15.14
CA MET A 165 0.22 -4.11 14.42
C MET A 165 0.13 -3.90 12.91
N GLY A 166 -1.08 -3.95 12.33
CA GLY A 166 -1.31 -3.72 10.91
C GLY A 166 -0.85 -2.32 10.47
N THR A 167 -1.23 -1.28 11.23
CA THR A 167 -0.84 0.11 10.92
C THR A 167 0.68 0.28 10.94
N VAL A 168 1.35 -0.23 11.98
CA VAL A 168 2.81 -0.15 12.12
C VAL A 168 3.51 -0.92 11.00
N THR A 169 3.04 -2.15 10.69
CA THR A 169 3.59 -2.97 9.60
C THR A 169 3.44 -2.26 8.25
N THR A 170 2.25 -1.72 7.95
CA THR A 170 2.00 -0.97 6.71
C THR A 170 2.87 0.28 6.63
N GLY A 171 3.07 0.99 7.75
CA GLY A 171 3.96 2.15 7.84
C GLY A 171 5.42 1.79 7.55
N PHE A 172 5.95 0.69 8.12
CA PHE A 172 7.31 0.24 7.83
C PHE A 172 7.48 -0.24 6.38
N ILE A 173 6.47 -0.90 5.79
CA ILE A 173 6.49 -1.26 4.37
C ILE A 173 6.54 -0.01 3.50
N PHE A 174 5.75 1.03 3.80
CA PHE A 174 5.78 2.28 3.04
C PHE A 174 7.14 3.00 3.18
N LEU A 175 7.71 3.06 4.39
CA LEU A 175 9.05 3.60 4.61
C LEU A 175 10.12 2.81 3.82
N GLN A 176 10.01 1.49 3.78
CA GLN A 176 10.90 0.62 3.00
C GLN A 176 10.82 0.91 1.50
N LEU A 177 9.63 1.22 0.98
CA LEU A 177 9.45 1.64 -0.42
C LEU A 177 10.12 3.00 -0.70
N ILE A 178 10.08 3.94 0.25
CA ILE A 178 10.82 5.22 0.16
C ILE A 178 12.33 4.95 0.10
N LEU A 179 12.86 4.08 0.97
CA LEU A 179 14.27 3.69 0.93
C LEU A 179 14.63 2.99 -0.40
N GLY A 180 13.74 2.13 -0.92
CA GLY A 180 13.91 1.51 -2.24
C GLY A 180 13.92 2.52 -3.39
N ALA A 181 13.05 3.53 -3.34
CA ALA A 181 13.06 4.63 -4.30
C ALA A 181 14.37 5.43 -4.21
N LEU A 182 14.88 5.67 -3.00
CA LEU A 182 16.17 6.33 -2.80
C LEU A 182 17.31 5.51 -3.41
N VAL A 183 17.40 4.19 -3.12
CA VAL A 183 18.38 3.28 -3.74
C VAL A 183 18.34 3.38 -5.26
N ARG A 184 17.13 3.36 -5.84
CA ARG A 184 16.94 3.35 -7.29
C ARG A 184 17.34 4.67 -7.93
N HIS A 185 16.87 5.81 -7.40
CA HIS A 185 17.09 7.13 -7.99
C HIS A 185 18.47 7.73 -7.70
N THR A 186 19.20 7.19 -6.71
CA THR A 186 20.63 7.54 -6.47
C THR A 186 21.61 6.62 -7.20
N GLY A 187 21.11 5.58 -7.89
CA GLY A 187 21.99 4.58 -8.52
C GLY A 187 22.70 3.65 -7.54
N ALA A 188 22.28 3.63 -6.26
CA ALA A 188 22.93 2.83 -5.20
C ALA A 188 22.68 1.31 -5.30
N GLY A 189 21.91 0.85 -6.28
CA GLY A 189 21.44 -0.54 -6.37
C GLY A 189 22.54 -1.60 -6.42
N LEU A 190 23.70 -1.28 -7.02
CA LEU A 190 24.87 -2.19 -7.11
C LEU A 190 26.04 -1.76 -6.22
N SER A 191 25.86 -0.78 -5.34
CA SER A 191 26.94 -0.32 -4.44
C SER A 191 27.40 -1.39 -3.44
N ILE A 192 26.57 -2.41 -3.21
CA ILE A 192 26.91 -3.64 -2.51
C ILE A 192 26.64 -4.80 -3.47
N PRO A 193 27.70 -5.43 -4.05
CA PRO A 193 27.55 -6.33 -5.21
C PRO A 193 27.08 -7.74 -4.85
N ASP A 194 27.14 -8.13 -3.59
CA ASP A 194 26.80 -9.46 -3.09
C ASP A 194 25.46 -9.49 -2.34
N PHE A 195 24.88 -10.67 -2.17
CA PHE A 195 23.66 -10.93 -1.42
C PHE A 195 23.70 -12.38 -0.87
N PRO A 196 23.32 -12.64 0.39
CA PRO A 196 22.75 -11.71 1.37
C PRO A 196 23.78 -10.86 2.13
N LEU A 197 25.04 -11.14 1.99
CA LEU A 197 26.15 -10.44 2.66
C LEU A 197 26.41 -9.07 2.01
N ALA A 198 27.32 -8.31 2.62
CA ALA A 198 27.80 -7.02 2.15
C ALA A 198 29.34 -7.06 2.13
N PHE A 199 29.94 -7.25 0.95
CA PHE A 199 31.38 -7.48 0.76
C PHE A 199 31.89 -8.70 1.55
N GLY A 200 31.11 -9.80 1.51
CA GLY A 200 31.40 -11.04 2.24
C GLY A 200 31.19 -10.96 3.76
N ARG A 201 30.62 -9.86 4.30
CA ARG A 201 30.42 -9.59 5.72
C ARG A 201 28.97 -9.27 6.03
N LEU A 202 28.57 -9.31 7.30
CA LEU A 202 27.24 -8.86 7.73
C LEU A 202 27.13 -7.34 7.68
N VAL A 203 28.21 -6.61 8.00
CA VAL A 203 28.29 -5.16 7.96
C VAL A 203 29.34 -4.74 6.94
N PRO A 204 29.03 -3.82 6.02
CA PRO A 204 30.01 -3.32 5.05
C PRO A 204 31.21 -2.70 5.75
N PRO A 205 32.42 -2.79 5.16
CA PRO A 205 33.63 -2.22 5.75
C PRO A 205 33.60 -0.69 5.83
N VAL A 206 32.77 -0.06 4.97
CA VAL A 206 32.61 1.40 4.90
C VAL A 206 31.12 1.72 4.78
N LEU A 207 30.62 2.66 5.57
CA LEU A 207 29.21 3.07 5.63
C LEU A 207 29.07 4.53 5.19
N VAL A 208 29.36 4.82 3.92
CA VAL A 208 29.26 6.16 3.34
C VAL A 208 28.54 6.16 2.00
N GLY A 209 27.92 7.28 1.65
CA GLY A 209 27.30 7.50 0.35
C GLY A 209 26.34 6.39 -0.09
N PRO A 210 26.47 5.90 -1.34
CA PRO A 210 25.58 4.89 -1.91
C PRO A 210 25.60 3.54 -1.15
N ILE A 211 26.73 3.15 -0.56
CA ILE A 211 26.83 1.91 0.25
C ILE A 211 25.92 2.01 1.47
N LEU A 212 25.95 3.15 2.18
CA LEU A 212 25.06 3.37 3.31
C LEU A 212 23.59 3.30 2.92
N ILE A 213 23.20 3.92 1.80
CA ILE A 213 21.83 3.90 1.29
C ILE A 213 21.37 2.47 0.99
N ALA A 214 22.19 1.70 0.25
CA ALA A 214 21.91 0.30 -0.05
C ALA A 214 21.83 -0.58 1.22
N TYR A 215 22.71 -0.34 2.19
CA TYR A 215 22.73 -1.09 3.44
C TYR A 215 21.52 -0.77 4.32
N LEU A 216 21.12 0.51 4.44
CA LEU A 216 19.90 0.90 5.16
C LEU A 216 18.64 0.27 4.55
N HIS A 217 18.59 0.15 3.21
CA HIS A 217 17.50 -0.55 2.55
C HIS A 217 17.45 -2.04 2.92
N ARG A 218 18.60 -2.71 3.04
CA ARG A 218 18.68 -4.12 3.49
C ARG A 218 18.28 -4.28 4.96
N LEU A 219 18.73 -3.38 5.85
CA LEU A 219 18.31 -3.38 7.25
C LEU A 219 16.80 -3.12 7.38
N GLY A 220 16.26 -2.17 6.61
CA GLY A 220 14.83 -1.93 6.56
C GLY A 220 14.03 -3.16 6.10
N ALA A 221 14.58 -3.95 5.16
CA ALA A 221 13.96 -5.21 4.73
C ALA A 221 13.89 -6.24 5.86
N LEU A 222 14.91 -6.32 6.74
CA LEU A 222 14.87 -7.18 7.93
C LEU A 222 13.78 -6.73 8.91
N VAL A 223 13.66 -5.41 9.14
CA VAL A 223 12.60 -4.84 9.99
C VAL A 223 11.22 -5.17 9.43
N VAL A 224 10.99 -4.95 8.13
CA VAL A 224 9.73 -5.30 7.46
C VAL A 224 9.45 -6.80 7.58
N THR A 225 10.45 -7.65 7.36
CA THR A 225 10.33 -9.10 7.51
C THR A 225 9.83 -9.47 8.90
N PHE A 226 10.46 -8.92 9.94
CA PHE A 226 10.05 -9.16 11.32
C PHE A 226 8.58 -8.77 11.55
N TYR A 227 8.18 -7.56 11.16
CA TYR A 227 6.81 -7.08 11.39
C TYR A 227 5.76 -7.84 10.58
N VAL A 228 6.05 -8.23 9.34
CA VAL A 228 5.16 -9.05 8.51
C VAL A 228 4.97 -10.44 9.12
N ILE A 229 6.05 -11.11 9.54
CA ILE A 229 5.96 -12.44 10.17
C ILE A 229 5.23 -12.35 11.51
N TRP A 230 5.50 -11.32 12.32
CA TRP A 230 4.82 -11.10 13.59
C TRP A 230 3.30 -10.87 13.40
N LEU A 231 2.92 -10.02 12.43
CA LEU A 231 1.52 -9.76 12.08
C LEU A 231 0.83 -11.06 11.60
N ALA A 232 1.45 -11.79 10.68
CA ALA A 232 0.90 -13.04 10.15
C ALA A 232 0.76 -14.11 11.25
N ALA A 233 1.79 -14.30 12.07
CA ALA A 233 1.75 -15.24 13.22
C ALA A 233 0.63 -14.89 14.20
N ARG A 234 0.39 -13.58 14.44
CA ARG A 234 -0.72 -13.13 15.30
C ARG A 234 -2.07 -13.49 14.69
N ILE A 235 -2.25 -13.28 13.39
CA ILE A 235 -3.49 -13.60 12.67
C ILE A 235 -3.74 -15.12 12.72
N PHE A 236 -2.74 -15.94 12.38
CA PHE A 236 -2.89 -17.40 12.37
C PHE A 236 -3.13 -18.02 13.75
N ARG A 237 -2.62 -17.39 14.83
CA ARG A 237 -2.85 -17.88 16.20
C ARG A 237 -4.20 -17.46 16.79
N SER A 238 -4.76 -16.33 16.37
CA SER A 238 -5.92 -15.73 17.07
C SER A 238 -7.11 -15.42 16.17
N HIS A 239 -6.93 -15.43 14.84
CA HIS A 239 -7.94 -15.02 13.85
C HIS A 239 -7.91 -15.90 12.59
N ARG A 240 -7.43 -17.15 12.69
CA ARG A 240 -7.34 -18.08 11.55
C ARG A 240 -8.70 -18.38 10.90
N ASP A 241 -9.76 -18.31 11.69
CA ASP A 241 -11.14 -18.59 11.27
C ASP A 241 -11.81 -17.39 10.59
N GLU A 242 -11.08 -16.27 10.45
CA GLU A 242 -11.50 -15.08 9.70
C GLU A 242 -10.84 -15.06 8.32
N PRO A 243 -11.51 -15.55 7.25
CA PRO A 243 -10.93 -15.63 5.92
C PRO A 243 -10.47 -14.27 5.37
N GLY A 244 -11.15 -13.18 5.79
CA GLY A 244 -10.82 -11.80 5.45
C GLY A 244 -9.48 -11.34 6.00
N LEU A 245 -8.92 -11.99 7.03
CA LEU A 245 -7.60 -11.72 7.61
C LEU A 245 -6.60 -12.83 7.26
N ALA A 246 -6.99 -14.10 7.39
CA ALA A 246 -6.07 -15.23 7.21
C ALA A 246 -5.56 -15.38 5.78
N ARG A 247 -6.43 -15.24 4.77
CA ARG A 247 -6.02 -15.34 3.36
C ARG A 247 -5.04 -14.23 2.94
N PRO A 248 -5.32 -12.93 3.22
CA PRO A 248 -4.35 -11.88 2.95
C PRO A 248 -3.06 -12.02 3.77
N ALA A 249 -3.10 -12.55 5.00
CA ALA A 249 -1.90 -12.80 5.78
C ALA A 249 -1.01 -13.87 5.13
N LEU A 250 -1.60 -14.95 4.60
CA LEU A 250 -0.85 -15.94 3.83
C LEU A 250 -0.24 -15.33 2.57
N ALA A 251 -1.05 -14.58 1.80
CA ALA A 251 -0.58 -13.89 0.60
C ALA A 251 0.57 -12.92 0.94
N LEU A 252 0.49 -12.18 2.05
CA LEU A 252 1.53 -11.26 2.49
C LEU A 252 2.86 -11.97 2.77
N VAL A 253 2.82 -13.15 3.43
CA VAL A 253 4.02 -13.96 3.68
C VAL A 253 4.61 -14.49 2.38
N LEU A 254 3.79 -15.01 1.48
CA LEU A 254 4.26 -15.52 0.18
C LEU A 254 4.88 -14.40 -0.66
N LEU A 255 4.24 -13.23 -0.72
CA LEU A 255 4.77 -12.05 -1.41
C LEU A 255 6.09 -11.58 -0.78
N LEU A 256 6.24 -11.65 0.54
CA LEU A 256 7.49 -11.30 1.22
C LEU A 256 8.64 -12.24 0.80
N LEU A 257 8.39 -13.55 0.71
CA LEU A 257 9.41 -14.51 0.25
C LEU A 257 9.83 -14.22 -1.18
N VAL A 258 8.87 -13.97 -2.07
CA VAL A 258 9.13 -13.56 -3.46
C VAL A 258 9.90 -12.24 -3.50
N GLN A 259 9.55 -11.26 -2.67
CA GLN A 259 10.22 -9.96 -2.60
C GLN A 259 11.69 -10.06 -2.22
N ILE A 260 12.02 -10.90 -1.23
CA ILE A 260 13.41 -11.14 -0.80
C ILE A 260 14.20 -11.81 -1.92
N ALA A 261 13.63 -12.83 -2.56
CA ALA A 261 14.26 -13.52 -3.68
C ALA A 261 14.51 -12.56 -4.87
N LEU A 262 13.52 -11.74 -5.21
CA LEU A 262 13.64 -10.73 -6.28
C LEU A 262 14.66 -9.64 -5.93
N GLY A 263 14.76 -9.24 -4.66
CA GLY A 263 15.78 -8.30 -4.19
C GLY A 263 17.18 -8.85 -4.38
N GLY A 264 17.42 -10.10 -3.98
CA GLY A 264 18.69 -10.81 -4.23
C GLY A 264 18.98 -10.96 -5.73
N ALA A 265 17.99 -11.41 -6.51
CA ALA A 265 18.12 -11.55 -7.95
C ALA A 265 18.43 -10.20 -8.66
N THR A 266 17.85 -9.09 -8.20
CA THR A 266 18.12 -7.75 -8.74
C THR A 266 19.60 -7.37 -8.60
N VAL A 267 20.24 -7.71 -7.48
CA VAL A 267 21.66 -7.47 -7.25
C VAL A 267 22.52 -8.44 -8.05
N LEU A 268 22.28 -9.76 -7.90
CA LEU A 268 23.10 -10.82 -8.51
C LEU A 268 23.02 -10.84 -10.04
N MET A 269 21.90 -10.40 -10.62
CA MET A 269 21.69 -10.28 -12.07
C MET A 269 21.96 -8.87 -12.59
N GLN A 270 22.71 -8.04 -11.84
CA GLN A 270 23.20 -6.72 -12.27
C GLN A 270 22.06 -5.80 -12.77
N LEU A 271 20.98 -5.69 -11.99
CA LEU A 271 19.79 -4.88 -12.30
C LEU A 271 19.05 -5.32 -13.58
N ALA A 272 19.08 -6.60 -13.94
CA ALA A 272 18.30 -7.10 -15.06
C ALA A 272 16.83 -6.63 -14.97
N VAL A 273 16.24 -6.28 -16.11
CA VAL A 273 14.94 -5.58 -16.22
C VAL A 273 13.82 -6.36 -15.50
N LEU A 274 13.75 -7.68 -15.72
CA LEU A 274 12.67 -8.48 -15.15
C LEU A 274 12.70 -8.54 -13.62
N PRO A 275 13.81 -8.95 -12.93
CA PRO A 275 13.83 -9.00 -11.48
C PRO A 275 13.70 -7.60 -10.85
N ALA A 276 14.31 -6.55 -11.43
CA ALA A 276 14.21 -5.20 -10.91
C ALA A 276 12.78 -4.64 -10.99
N THR A 277 12.08 -4.86 -12.10
CA THR A 277 10.68 -4.47 -12.26
C THR A 277 9.77 -5.28 -11.34
N ALA A 278 9.93 -6.61 -11.32
CA ALA A 278 9.14 -7.50 -10.48
C ALA A 278 9.30 -7.18 -8.98
N HIS A 279 10.51 -6.80 -8.54
CA HIS A 279 10.77 -6.37 -7.16
C HIS A 279 9.94 -5.12 -6.79
N VAL A 280 9.87 -4.12 -7.66
CA VAL A 280 9.03 -2.91 -7.43
C VAL A 280 7.54 -3.27 -7.38
N VAL A 281 7.09 -4.09 -8.31
CA VAL A 281 5.68 -4.53 -8.43
C VAL A 281 5.24 -5.36 -7.21
N THR A 282 6.08 -6.31 -6.79
CA THR A 282 5.81 -7.13 -5.59
C THR A 282 5.79 -6.26 -4.33
N GLY A 283 6.66 -5.26 -4.23
CA GLY A 283 6.63 -4.28 -3.14
C GLY A 283 5.29 -3.53 -3.05
N ALA A 284 4.73 -3.11 -4.20
CA ALA A 284 3.41 -2.49 -4.25
C ALA A 284 2.28 -3.44 -3.79
N LEU A 285 2.36 -4.72 -4.18
CA LEU A 285 1.39 -5.75 -3.73
C LEU A 285 1.50 -6.02 -2.22
N ILE A 286 2.72 -6.06 -1.66
CA ILE A 286 2.95 -6.19 -0.22
C ILE A 286 2.31 -5.02 0.53
N LEU A 287 2.52 -3.80 0.06
CA LEU A 287 1.91 -2.61 0.66
C LEU A 287 0.38 -2.67 0.62
N ALA A 288 -0.20 -2.96 -0.55
CA ALA A 288 -1.64 -3.06 -0.73
C ALA A 288 -2.25 -4.17 0.15
N THR A 289 -1.60 -5.35 0.22
CA THR A 289 -2.08 -6.48 1.01
C THR A 289 -2.02 -6.18 2.51
N SER A 290 -0.93 -5.56 2.99
CA SER A 290 -0.80 -5.11 4.38
C SER A 290 -1.86 -4.06 4.73
N LEU A 291 -2.12 -3.11 3.82
CA LEU A 291 -3.18 -2.12 3.98
C LEU A 291 -4.56 -2.77 4.06
N LEU A 292 -4.87 -3.76 3.23
CA LEU A 292 -6.13 -4.50 3.28
C LEU A 292 -6.33 -5.19 4.63
N ILE A 293 -5.28 -5.85 5.18
CA ILE A 293 -5.32 -6.44 6.52
C ILE A 293 -5.59 -5.37 7.57
N THR A 294 -4.90 -4.24 7.48
CA THR A 294 -5.05 -3.11 8.40
C THR A 294 -6.49 -2.58 8.39
N LEU A 295 -7.04 -2.27 7.23
CA LEU A 295 -8.40 -1.75 7.08
C LEU A 295 -9.46 -2.75 7.59
N ARG A 296 -9.30 -4.04 7.27
CA ARG A 296 -10.19 -5.09 7.78
C ARG A 296 -10.07 -5.26 9.28
N SER A 297 -8.89 -5.12 9.87
CA SER A 297 -8.71 -5.13 11.32
C SER A 297 -9.47 -3.99 12.00
N PHE A 298 -9.45 -2.79 11.41
CA PHE A 298 -10.26 -1.66 11.91
C PHE A 298 -11.76 -1.90 11.81
N ARG A 299 -12.20 -2.68 10.84
CA ARG A 299 -13.62 -2.98 10.66
C ARG A 299 -14.10 -4.13 11.56
N LEU A 300 -13.32 -5.21 11.66
CA LEU A 300 -13.75 -6.45 12.32
C LEU A 300 -13.49 -6.45 13.83
N LEU A 301 -12.50 -5.69 14.31
CA LEU A 301 -12.07 -5.76 15.71
C LEU A 301 -12.39 -4.46 16.46
N GLY A 302 -12.85 -4.56 17.71
CA GLY A 302 -13.00 -3.44 18.62
C GLY A 302 -11.64 -2.88 19.10
N ARG A 303 -11.63 -1.72 19.76
CA ARG A 303 -10.43 -1.20 20.43
C ARG A 303 -10.04 -2.14 21.57
N SER A 304 -8.78 -2.61 21.60
CA SER A 304 -8.18 -3.21 22.77
C SER A 304 -7.95 -2.13 23.82
N GLY A 305 -8.54 -2.31 25.01
CA GLY A 305 -8.30 -1.41 26.14
C GLY A 305 -9.43 -0.43 26.41
N GLY A 306 -10.26 -0.78 27.31
CA GLY A 306 -11.31 -0.06 27.98
C GLY A 306 -12.07 -1.06 28.85
N ALA A 307 -11.45 -1.54 29.93
CA ALA A 307 -12.21 -2.13 31.02
C ALA A 307 -13.15 -1.03 31.51
N VAL A 308 -14.39 -1.02 31.00
CA VAL A 308 -15.47 -0.37 31.73
C VAL A 308 -15.60 -1.18 33.01
N ALA A 309 -15.06 -0.62 34.10
CA ALA A 309 -15.42 -1.08 35.43
C ALA A 309 -16.93 -1.04 35.48
N HIS A 310 -17.56 -2.22 35.41
CA HIS A 310 -18.91 -2.38 35.93
C HIS A 310 -18.76 -2.08 37.40
N THR A 311 -19.07 -0.86 37.80
CA THR A 311 -19.47 -0.58 39.19
C THR A 311 -20.67 -1.45 39.45
N ALA A 312 -20.43 -2.55 40.17
CA ALA A 312 -21.47 -3.32 40.79
C ALA A 312 -22.21 -2.34 41.72
N GLU A 313 -23.45 -2.02 41.37
CA GLU A 313 -24.36 -1.35 42.28
C GLU A 313 -24.45 -2.22 43.54
N PRO A 314 -24.22 -1.66 44.75
CA PRO A 314 -24.39 -2.43 45.97
C PRO A 314 -25.88 -2.74 46.11
N ALA A 315 -26.19 -4.03 46.24
CA ALA A 315 -27.52 -4.52 46.51
C ALA A 315 -28.07 -3.81 47.77
N SER A 316 -29.07 -2.96 47.56
CA SER A 316 -29.85 -2.33 48.62
C SER A 316 -30.50 -3.43 49.45
N SER A 317 -30.02 -3.61 50.69
CA SER A 317 -30.64 -4.41 51.73
C SER A 317 -32.01 -3.79 52.06
N ARG A 318 -33.09 -4.37 51.57
CA ARG A 318 -34.43 -4.09 52.07
C ARG A 318 -34.55 -4.73 53.42
N ASP A 319 -34.53 -3.90 54.43
CA ASP A 319 -34.81 -4.17 55.82
C ASP A 319 -36.29 -4.59 55.99
N THR A 320 -36.50 -5.83 56.38
CA THR A 320 -37.79 -6.37 56.78
C THR A 320 -38.05 -5.97 58.20
N ARG A 321 -38.77 -4.88 58.42
CA ARG A 321 -39.41 -4.65 59.73
C ARG A 321 -40.84 -5.21 59.72
N ALA A 322 -40.98 -6.36 60.35
CA ALA A 322 -42.25 -6.85 60.80
C ALA A 322 -42.75 -5.99 61.96
N GLY A 323 -43.89 -5.32 61.77
CA GLY A 323 -44.64 -4.66 62.82
C GLY A 323 -45.74 -5.57 63.34
N MET A 324 -45.57 -6.07 64.50
CA MET A 324 -46.70 -6.61 65.35
C MET A 324 -47.59 -5.44 65.75
N ALA A 325 -48.87 -5.56 65.55
CA ALA A 325 -49.88 -4.85 66.36
C ALA A 325 -51.02 -5.74 66.62
N VAL A 326 -51.25 -5.86 67.88
CA VAL A 326 -52.29 -6.48 68.66
C VAL A 326 -53.66 -5.77 68.49
N SER A 327 -54.70 -6.49 68.41
CA SER A 327 -56.03 -6.53 69.05
C SER A 327 -57.12 -6.93 68.11
#